data_27b3835cd5d747dfe311ede625ab48c5
#
_entry.id   27b3835cd5d747dfe311ede625ab48c5
#
_cell.length_a   1.000
_cell.length_b   1.000
_cell.length_c   1.000
_cell.angle_alpha   90.00
_cell.angle_beta   90.00
_cell.angle_gamma   90.00
#
_symmetry.space_group_name_H-M   'P 1'
#
loop_
_entity.id
_entity.type
_entity.pdbx_description
1 polymer ?
#
loop_
_entity_poly.entity_id
_entity_poly.type
_entity_poly.pdbx_seq_one_letter_code
_entity_poly.pdbx_strand_id
1 'polypeptide(L)'
;LSALKALYTATLGSARCLHLEDEIGNFEVGKAADFVVLDTAASRVLDERRGTDRPATSLEAACHQFFGVMMLHVPEVVRATYAGGSKLYSA
;
A
#
# COMPACT_ATOMS: atom_id res chain seq x y z
N LEU A 1 14.83 -3.72 8.22
CA LEU A 1 13.75 -2.83 7.77
C LEU A 1 12.39 -3.51 7.96
N SER A 2 11.51 -2.92 8.75
CA SER A 2 10.16 -3.44 8.94
C SER A 2 9.21 -2.95 7.84
N ALA A 3 8.10 -3.67 7.64
CA ALA A 3 7.07 -3.25 6.68
C ALA A 3 6.49 -1.89 7.04
N LEU A 4 6.26 -1.63 8.33
CA LEU A 4 5.71 -0.35 8.79
C LEU A 4 6.68 0.80 8.55
N LYS A 5 7.97 0.60 8.78
CA LYS A 5 8.98 1.62 8.49
C LYS A 5 9.09 1.90 7.00
N ALA A 6 9.05 0.86 6.18
CA ALA A 6 9.08 1.02 4.74
C ALA A 6 7.85 1.79 4.25
N LEU A 7 6.67 1.46 4.76
CA LEU A 7 5.44 2.17 4.40
C LEU A 7 5.50 3.64 4.82
N TYR A 8 5.97 3.93 6.04
CA TYR A 8 6.12 5.29 6.52
C TYR A 8 7.08 6.08 5.62
N THR A 9 8.23 5.50 5.30
CA THR A 9 9.24 6.15 4.45
C THR A 9 8.68 6.48 3.07
N ALA A 10 7.86 5.58 2.50
CA ALA A 10 7.28 5.77 1.18
C ALA A 10 6.10 6.76 1.17
N THR A 11 5.51 7.05 2.31
CA THR A 11 4.29 7.87 2.40
C THR A 11 4.53 9.14 3.22
N LEU A 12 4.15 9.14 4.50
CA LEU A 12 4.20 10.33 5.32
C LEU A 12 5.63 10.84 5.54
N GLY A 13 6.60 9.94 5.69
CA GLY A 13 8.00 10.34 5.84
C GLY A 13 8.52 11.11 4.63
N SER A 14 8.19 10.64 3.43
CA SER A 14 8.55 11.35 2.19
C SER A 14 7.83 12.69 2.09
N ALA A 15 6.54 12.73 2.46
CA ALA A 15 5.78 13.98 2.47
C ALA A 15 6.40 15.01 3.41
N ARG A 16 6.86 14.58 4.58
CA ARG A 16 7.55 15.46 5.54
C ARG A 16 8.86 16.03 4.97
N CYS A 17 9.60 15.22 4.26
CA CYS A 17 10.83 15.68 3.60
C CYS A 17 10.57 16.78 2.58
N LEU A 18 9.40 16.76 1.94
CA LEU A 18 8.98 17.76 0.96
C LEU A 18 8.15 18.88 1.58
N HIS A 19 7.90 18.85 2.87
CA HIS A 19 7.04 19.80 3.59
C HIS A 19 5.59 19.79 3.08
N LEU A 20 5.09 18.61 2.70
CA LEU A 20 3.72 18.42 2.19
C LEU A 20 2.86 17.55 3.10
N GLU A 21 3.29 17.30 4.34
CA GLU A 21 2.60 16.41 5.27
C GLU A 21 1.18 16.84 5.63
N ASP A 22 0.85 18.13 5.43
CA ASP A 22 -0.50 18.63 5.68
C ASP A 22 -1.45 18.35 4.50
N GLU A 23 -0.93 17.96 3.37
CA GLU A 23 -1.71 17.78 2.14
C GLU A 23 -1.76 16.33 1.68
N ILE A 24 -0.69 15.58 1.89
CA ILE A 24 -0.54 14.20 1.40
C ILE A 24 0.20 13.35 2.45
N GLY A 25 0.29 12.07 2.18
CA GLY A 25 1.15 11.15 2.95
C GLY A 25 0.39 10.11 3.75
N ASN A 26 -0.84 10.38 4.13
CA ASN A 26 -1.68 9.42 4.85
C ASN A 26 -3.16 9.75 4.65
N PHE A 27 -4.02 8.97 5.31
CA PHE A 27 -5.47 9.18 5.25
C PHE A 27 -5.91 10.01 6.44
N GLU A 28 -6.09 11.32 6.20
CA GLU A 28 -6.66 12.24 7.17
C GLU A 28 -7.64 13.16 6.47
N VAL A 29 -8.64 13.63 7.20
CA VAL A 29 -9.63 14.56 6.66
C VAL A 29 -8.93 15.83 6.20
N GLY A 30 -9.21 16.26 4.98
CA GLY A 30 -8.62 17.46 4.39
C GLY A 30 -7.40 17.20 3.52
N LYS A 31 -6.87 15.99 3.52
CA LYS A 31 -5.75 15.65 2.65
C LYS A 31 -6.21 15.11 1.31
N ALA A 32 -5.34 15.19 0.31
CA ALA A 32 -5.63 14.68 -1.02
C ALA A 32 -5.90 13.17 -0.98
N ALA A 33 -6.88 12.71 -1.77
CA ALA A 33 -7.23 11.30 -1.85
C ALA A 33 -6.31 10.59 -2.86
N ASP A 34 -5.07 10.35 -2.43
CA ASP A 34 -4.06 9.65 -3.21
C ASP A 34 -3.87 8.27 -2.60
N PHE A 35 -4.26 7.23 -3.34
CA PHE A 35 -4.14 5.87 -2.81
C PHE A 35 -4.10 4.86 -3.95
N VAL A 36 -3.70 3.64 -3.60
CA VAL A 36 -3.65 2.52 -4.52
C VAL A 36 -4.45 1.37 -3.91
N VAL A 37 -5.17 0.67 -4.77
CA VAL A 37 -5.89 -0.55 -4.37
C VAL A 37 -5.07 -1.75 -4.82
N LEU A 38 -4.71 -2.61 -3.87
CA LEU A 38 -3.89 -3.79 -4.11
C LEU A 38 -4.72 -5.06 -3.92
N ASP A 39 -4.52 -6.02 -4.81
CA ASP A 39 -5.09 -7.35 -4.68
C ASP A 39 -3.94 -8.36 -4.63
N THR A 40 -3.61 -8.82 -3.44
CA THR A 40 -2.51 -9.76 -3.24
C THR A 40 -2.80 -11.15 -3.82
N ALA A 41 -4.08 -11.47 -4.06
CA ALA A 41 -4.46 -12.72 -4.68
C ALA A 41 -4.26 -12.71 -6.21
N ALA A 42 -4.04 -11.56 -6.82
CA ALA A 42 -3.79 -11.44 -8.25
C ALA A 42 -2.44 -12.05 -8.66
N SER A 43 -1.49 -12.18 -7.72
CA SER A 43 -0.21 -12.83 -7.96
C SER A 43 -0.20 -14.19 -7.29
N ARG A 44 0.11 -15.22 -8.09
CA ARG A 44 0.21 -16.58 -7.58
C ARG A 44 1.28 -16.72 -6.51
N VAL A 45 2.43 -16.05 -6.71
CA VAL A 45 3.55 -16.11 -5.77
C VAL A 45 3.15 -15.49 -4.43
N LEU A 46 2.52 -14.31 -4.46
CA LEU A 46 2.05 -13.65 -3.25
C LEU A 46 0.94 -14.43 -2.57
N ASP A 47 0.05 -15.02 -3.37
CA ASP A 47 -1.06 -15.82 -2.86
C ASP A 47 -0.56 -17.04 -2.09
N GLU A 48 0.45 -17.72 -2.61
CA GLU A 48 1.06 -18.87 -1.96
C GLU A 48 1.79 -18.46 -0.67
N ARG A 49 2.49 -17.32 -0.67
CA ARG A 49 3.20 -16.83 0.51
C ARG A 49 2.28 -16.33 1.60
N ARG A 50 1.08 -15.94 1.25
CA ARG A 50 0.09 -15.44 2.21
C ARG A 50 -0.42 -16.53 3.15
N GLY A 51 -0.40 -17.79 2.70
CA GLY A 51 -0.83 -18.93 3.50
C GLY A 51 -2.31 -18.88 3.83
N THR A 52 -2.65 -19.00 5.13
CA THR A 52 -4.03 -19.03 5.59
C THR A 52 -4.59 -17.67 5.98
N ASP A 53 -3.78 -16.61 5.93
CA ASP A 53 -4.20 -15.26 6.31
C ASP A 53 -4.97 -14.58 5.18
N ARG A 54 -6.20 -14.99 4.95
CA ARG A 54 -7.07 -14.51 3.87
C ARG A 54 -8.48 -14.28 4.36
N PRO A 55 -8.96 -13.05 4.43
CA PRO A 55 -8.22 -11.80 4.35
C PRO A 55 -7.36 -11.58 5.59
N ALA A 56 -6.56 -10.53 5.59
CA ALA A 56 -5.77 -10.20 6.76
C ALA A 56 -6.70 -9.84 7.91
N THR A 57 -6.59 -10.56 9.04
CA THR A 57 -7.46 -10.38 10.20
C THR A 57 -6.77 -9.67 11.35
N SER A 58 -5.48 -9.36 11.20
CA SER A 58 -4.70 -8.66 12.21
C SER A 58 -3.72 -7.71 11.54
N LEU A 59 -3.19 -6.78 12.32
CA LEU A 59 -2.15 -5.87 11.83
C LEU A 59 -0.89 -6.65 11.41
N GLU A 60 -0.54 -7.69 12.17
CA GLU A 60 0.62 -8.53 11.85
C GLU A 60 0.45 -9.22 10.49
N ALA A 61 -0.73 -9.79 10.22
CA ALA A 61 -1.01 -10.42 8.94
C ALA A 61 -0.98 -9.41 7.80
N ALA A 62 -1.54 -8.22 8.01
CA ALA A 62 -1.52 -7.16 7.00
C ALA A 62 -0.09 -6.71 6.70
N CYS A 63 0.75 -6.56 7.72
CA CYS A 63 2.16 -6.20 7.54
C CYS A 63 2.92 -7.29 6.78
N HIS A 64 2.63 -8.55 7.07
CA HIS A 64 3.25 -9.67 6.37
C HIS A 64 2.89 -9.67 4.88
N GLN A 65 1.63 -9.43 4.54
CA GLN A 65 1.18 -9.34 3.16
C GLN A 65 1.83 -8.15 2.44
N PHE A 66 1.88 -6.99 3.10
CA PHE A 66 2.52 -5.81 2.54
C PHE A 66 4.01 -6.03 2.31
N PHE A 67 4.68 -6.70 3.24
CA PHE A 67 6.10 -7.02 3.08
C PHE A 67 6.34 -7.87 1.84
N GLY A 68 5.46 -8.84 1.58
CA GLY A 68 5.53 -9.66 0.37
C GLY A 68 5.39 -8.82 -0.90
N VAL A 69 4.42 -7.91 -0.93
CA VAL A 69 4.23 -6.99 -2.08
C VAL A 69 5.48 -6.14 -2.31
N MET A 70 6.05 -5.61 -1.24
CA MET A 70 7.22 -4.73 -1.30
C MET A 70 8.45 -5.47 -1.80
N MET A 71 8.71 -6.68 -1.30
CA MET A 71 9.93 -7.42 -1.62
C MET A 71 9.89 -8.13 -2.96
N LEU A 72 8.71 -8.59 -3.40
CA LEU A 72 8.59 -9.33 -4.65
C LEU A 72 8.36 -8.44 -5.86
N HIS A 73 7.99 -7.19 -5.65
CA HIS A 73 7.84 -6.20 -6.71
C HIS A 73 6.95 -6.70 -7.85
N VAL A 74 5.72 -7.09 -7.51
CA VAL A 74 4.78 -7.70 -8.45
C VAL A 74 3.75 -6.67 -8.91
N PRO A 75 3.85 -6.14 -10.15
CA PRO A 75 2.96 -5.06 -10.60
C PRO A 75 1.50 -5.48 -10.81
N GLU A 76 1.22 -6.75 -11.06
CA GLU A 76 -0.15 -7.22 -11.30
C GLU A 76 -1.05 -7.13 -10.06
N VAL A 77 -0.50 -6.88 -8.86
CA VAL A 77 -1.32 -6.69 -7.66
C VAL A 77 -2.00 -5.33 -7.64
N VAL A 78 -1.56 -4.37 -8.45
CA VAL A 78 -2.17 -3.04 -8.50
C VAL A 78 -3.46 -3.12 -9.30
N ARG A 79 -4.61 -2.94 -8.63
CA ARG A 79 -5.92 -2.97 -9.27
C ARG A 79 -6.39 -1.59 -9.69
N ALA A 80 -6.06 -0.57 -8.92
CA ALA A 80 -6.46 0.79 -9.23
C ALA A 80 -5.53 1.78 -8.54
N THR A 81 -5.36 2.94 -9.17
CA THR A 81 -4.58 4.05 -8.62
C THR A 81 -5.42 5.31 -8.66
N TYR A 82 -5.50 6.02 -7.54
CA TYR A 82 -6.25 7.27 -7.41
C TYR A 82 -5.33 8.41 -7.02
N ALA A 83 -5.53 9.57 -7.64
CA ALA A 83 -4.84 10.80 -7.28
C ALA A 83 -5.87 11.92 -7.19
N GLY A 84 -5.89 12.63 -6.06
CA GLY A 84 -6.86 13.67 -5.81
C GLY A 84 -8.32 13.20 -5.90
N GLY A 85 -8.57 11.93 -5.61
CA GLY A 85 -9.89 11.31 -5.69
C GLY A 85 -10.27 10.82 -7.08
N SER A 86 -9.46 11.08 -8.09
CA SER A 86 -9.73 10.65 -9.47
C SER A 86 -9.01 9.34 -9.79
N LYS A 87 -9.74 8.38 -10.35
CA LYS A 87 -9.15 7.10 -10.75
C LYS A 87 -8.31 7.30 -12.00
N LEU A 88 -7.00 7.13 -11.89
CA LEU A 88 -6.06 7.26 -12.98
C LEU A 88 -5.76 5.95 -13.69
N TYR A 89 -5.90 4.83 -12.99
CA TYR A 89 -5.57 3.51 -13.51
C TYR A 89 -6.55 2.48 -12.96
N SER A 90 -6.96 1.55 -13.82
CA SER A 90 -7.81 0.42 -13.43
C SER A 90 -7.40 -0.79 -14.27
N ALA A 91 -7.04 -1.84 -13.56
CA ALA A 91 -6.70 -3.11 -14.22
C ALA A 91 -7.94 -3.87 -14.66
#